data_aab7ef739e53e932b875085af2e388e5
#
_entry.id   aab7ef739e53e932b875085af2e388e5
#
_cell.length_a   1.000
_cell.length_b   1.000
_cell.length_c   1.000
_cell.angle_alpha   90.00
_cell.angle_beta   90.00
_cell.angle_gamma   90.00
#
_symmetry.space_group_name_H-M   'P 1'
#
loop_
_entity.id
_entity.type
_entity.pdbx_description
1 polymer ?
#
loop_
_entity_poly.entity_id
_entity_poly.type
_entity_poly.pdbx_seq_one_letter_code
_entity_poly.pdbx_strand_id
1 'polypeptide(L)'
;MTIAIVIGTHGWAAEQLLKTAEMLLGEQENVGWIDFVPGENAETLIEKYNAQLEKLDTSKGVVFLVDTWGGSPFNAASRIVVDKPHYEVVAGVNIPMLVETLMARDDDPAFDELVAIAVETGREGVKA
;
A
#
# COMPACT_ATOMS: atom_id res chain seq x y z
N MET A 1 17.42 -1.54 -3.07
CA MET A 1 16.28 -2.21 -2.42
C MET A 1 15.44 -1.19 -1.69
N THR A 2 14.15 -1.28 -1.86
CA THR A 2 13.19 -0.31 -1.31
C THR A 2 12.22 -1.00 -0.38
N ILE A 3 11.52 -0.21 0.46
CA ILE A 3 10.40 -0.72 1.26
C ILE A 3 9.30 -1.16 0.29
N ALA A 4 8.71 -2.33 0.50
CA ALA A 4 7.64 -2.84 -0.33
C ALA A 4 6.34 -2.05 -0.08
N ILE A 5 5.60 -1.79 -1.13
CA ILE A 5 4.27 -1.16 -1.06
C ILE A 5 3.25 -2.14 -1.60
N VAL A 6 2.15 -2.34 -0.88
CA VAL A 6 1.04 -3.16 -1.34
C VAL A 6 -0.24 -2.33 -1.27
N ILE A 7 -0.91 -2.16 -2.40
CA ILE A 7 -2.15 -1.39 -2.47
C ILE A 7 -3.32 -2.36 -2.41
N GLY A 8 -4.26 -2.12 -1.49
CA GLY A 8 -5.44 -2.96 -1.36
C GLY A 8 -6.71 -2.13 -1.30
N THR A 9 -7.63 -2.37 -2.22
CA THR A 9 -8.87 -1.58 -2.29
C THR A 9 -10.08 -2.48 -2.53
N HIS A 10 -11.24 -1.96 -2.20
CA HIS A 10 -12.50 -2.53 -2.68
C HIS A 10 -12.55 -2.43 -4.21
N GLY A 11 -13.21 -3.38 -4.84
CA GLY A 11 -13.34 -3.38 -6.30
C GLY A 11 -11.99 -3.48 -6.98
N TRP A 12 -11.82 -2.72 -8.04
CA TRP A 12 -10.66 -2.83 -8.94
C TRP A 12 -9.76 -1.59 -8.94
N ALA A 13 -9.88 -0.73 -7.95
CA ALA A 13 -9.17 0.55 -7.94
C ALA A 13 -7.66 0.40 -7.74
N ALA A 14 -7.20 -0.60 -7.00
CA ALA A 14 -5.79 -0.73 -6.62
C ALA A 14 -4.86 -0.75 -7.84
N GLU A 15 -5.15 -1.58 -8.82
CA GLU A 15 -4.34 -1.65 -10.05
C GLU A 15 -4.33 -0.32 -10.79
N GLN A 16 -5.50 0.33 -10.89
CA GLN A 16 -5.61 1.60 -11.60
C GLN A 16 -4.88 2.74 -10.88
N LEU A 17 -4.89 2.73 -9.56
CA LEU A 17 -4.10 3.69 -8.78
C LEU A 17 -2.62 3.55 -9.07
N LEU A 18 -2.11 2.32 -9.11
CA LEU A 18 -0.72 2.08 -9.45
C LEU A 18 -0.40 2.53 -10.87
N LYS A 19 -1.24 2.18 -11.83
CA LYS A 19 -1.05 2.58 -13.23
C LYS A 19 -1.03 4.11 -13.38
N THR A 20 -1.90 4.80 -12.66
CA THR A 20 -1.93 6.27 -12.68
C THR A 20 -0.65 6.86 -12.08
N ALA A 21 -0.19 6.32 -10.96
CA ALA A 21 1.07 6.77 -10.35
C ALA A 21 2.25 6.53 -11.30
N GLU A 22 2.27 5.38 -11.97
CA GLU A 22 3.33 5.06 -12.94
C GLU A 22 3.30 5.94 -14.18
N MET A 23 2.12 6.44 -14.57
CA MET A 23 2.02 7.44 -15.63
C MET A 23 2.76 8.72 -15.24
N LEU A 24 2.76 9.06 -13.96
CA LEU A 24 3.42 10.27 -13.45
C LEU A 24 4.92 10.06 -13.16
N LEU A 25 5.30 8.88 -12.68
CA LEU A 25 6.63 8.59 -12.16
C LEU A 25 7.47 7.64 -13.02
N GLY A 26 6.82 6.92 -13.94
CA GLY A 26 7.43 5.78 -14.61
C GLY A 26 7.19 4.48 -13.83
N GLU A 27 7.62 3.38 -14.41
CA GLU A 27 7.42 2.06 -13.83
C GLU A 27 8.06 1.96 -12.45
N GLN A 28 7.36 1.33 -11.50
CA GLN A 28 7.81 1.18 -10.13
C GLN A 28 8.10 -0.27 -9.80
N GLU A 29 9.22 -0.51 -9.13
CA GLU A 29 9.58 -1.84 -8.64
C GLU A 29 9.08 -2.01 -7.21
N ASN A 30 8.97 -3.26 -6.79
CA ASN A 30 8.63 -3.65 -5.43
C ASN A 30 7.30 -3.08 -4.95
N VAL A 31 6.30 -3.10 -5.84
CA VAL A 31 4.92 -2.69 -5.55
C VAL A 31 3.99 -3.81 -5.97
N GLY A 32 3.08 -4.18 -5.07
CA GLY A 32 2.01 -5.13 -5.37
C GLY A 32 0.66 -4.48 -5.19
N TRP A 33 -0.38 -5.17 -5.64
CA TRP A 33 -1.75 -4.71 -5.46
C TRP A 33 -2.69 -5.90 -5.39
N ILE A 34 -3.82 -5.70 -4.72
CA ILE A 34 -4.92 -6.68 -4.73
C ILE A 34 -6.24 -5.95 -4.96
N ASP A 35 -7.20 -6.66 -5.54
CA ASP A 35 -8.59 -6.23 -5.60
C ASP A 35 -9.43 -7.00 -4.57
N PHE A 36 -10.61 -6.48 -4.27
CA PHE A 36 -11.60 -7.13 -3.43
C PHE A 36 -12.92 -7.12 -4.19
N VAL A 37 -13.33 -8.28 -4.69
CA VAL A 37 -14.49 -8.40 -5.56
C VAL A 37 -15.64 -9.11 -4.86
N PRO A 38 -16.89 -8.96 -5.35
CA PRO A 38 -18.05 -9.63 -4.73
C PRO A 38 -17.82 -11.13 -4.56
N GLY A 39 -18.22 -11.66 -3.41
CA GLY A 39 -18.06 -13.07 -3.07
C GLY A 39 -16.81 -13.40 -2.29
N GLU A 40 -15.88 -12.48 -2.16
CA GLU A 40 -14.65 -12.65 -1.37
C GLU A 40 -14.85 -12.19 0.07
N ASN A 41 -13.91 -12.54 0.94
CA ASN A 41 -13.93 -12.17 2.34
C ASN A 41 -12.49 -11.88 2.82
N ALA A 42 -12.33 -11.61 4.12
CA ALA A 42 -11.02 -11.27 4.66
C ALA A 42 -10.00 -12.40 4.47
N GLU A 43 -10.41 -13.65 4.60
CA GLU A 43 -9.51 -14.80 4.40
C GLU A 43 -9.00 -14.87 2.96
N THR A 44 -9.87 -14.63 1.98
CA THR A 44 -9.47 -14.57 0.57
C THR A 44 -8.43 -13.46 0.37
N LEU A 45 -8.65 -12.30 1.00
CA LEU A 45 -7.72 -11.17 0.86
C LEU A 45 -6.38 -11.44 1.53
N ILE A 46 -6.36 -12.14 2.66
CA ILE A 46 -5.11 -12.52 3.30
C ILE A 46 -4.29 -13.41 2.35
N GLU A 47 -4.93 -14.36 1.68
CA GLU A 47 -4.26 -15.20 0.68
C GLU A 47 -3.71 -14.36 -0.47
N LYS A 48 -4.49 -13.42 -0.98
CA LYS A 48 -4.05 -12.52 -2.06
C LYS A 48 -2.87 -11.66 -1.63
N TYR A 49 -2.91 -11.09 -0.43
CA TYR A 49 -1.81 -10.30 0.10
C TYR A 49 -0.54 -11.15 0.24
N ASN A 50 -0.67 -12.34 0.80
CA ASN A 50 0.48 -13.23 0.97
C ASN A 50 1.09 -13.62 -0.37
N ALA A 51 0.27 -13.85 -1.40
CA ALA A 51 0.76 -14.13 -2.74
C ALA A 51 1.56 -12.94 -3.31
N GLN A 52 1.15 -11.70 -3.03
CA GLN A 52 1.90 -10.52 -3.41
C GLN A 52 3.23 -10.44 -2.65
N LEU A 53 3.20 -10.66 -1.34
CA LEU A 53 4.40 -10.58 -0.51
C LEU A 53 5.48 -11.58 -0.94
N GLU A 54 5.09 -12.75 -1.43
CA GLU A 54 6.04 -13.73 -1.94
C GLU A 54 6.82 -13.23 -3.16
N LYS A 55 6.24 -12.32 -3.93
CA LYS A 55 6.86 -11.75 -5.13
C LYS A 55 7.69 -10.51 -4.86
N LEU A 56 7.61 -9.96 -3.66
CA LEU A 56 8.21 -8.69 -3.30
C LEU A 56 9.42 -8.90 -2.39
N ASP A 57 10.31 -7.93 -2.39
CA ASP A 57 11.39 -7.87 -1.40
C ASP A 57 10.86 -7.18 -0.15
N THR A 58 10.62 -7.94 0.89
CA THR A 58 10.09 -7.45 2.16
C THR A 58 11.17 -7.17 3.20
N SER A 59 12.43 -7.28 2.85
CA SER A 59 13.55 -7.18 3.80
C SER A 59 13.62 -5.82 4.52
N LYS A 60 13.14 -4.76 3.88
CA LYS A 60 13.12 -3.41 4.47
C LYS A 60 11.77 -3.02 5.03
N GLY A 61 10.81 -3.93 5.02
CA GLY A 61 9.48 -3.69 5.53
C GLY A 61 8.42 -3.58 4.44
N VAL A 62 7.18 -3.48 4.85
CA VAL A 62 6.00 -3.43 3.97
C VAL A 62 5.03 -2.38 4.47
N VAL A 63 4.61 -1.48 3.60
CA VAL A 63 3.51 -0.56 3.87
C VAL A 63 2.33 -0.95 3.00
N PHE A 64 1.22 -1.30 3.64
CA PHE A 64 -0.05 -1.53 2.96
C PHE A 64 -0.77 -0.19 2.86
N LEU A 65 -1.16 0.18 1.65
CA LEU A 65 -1.96 1.38 1.40
C LEU A 65 -3.35 0.93 1.00
N VAL A 66 -4.32 1.18 1.86
CA VAL A 66 -5.70 0.71 1.64
C VAL A 66 -6.65 1.89 1.49
N ASP A 67 -7.83 1.64 0.90
CA ASP A 67 -8.75 2.72 0.57
C ASP A 67 -9.49 3.29 1.78
N THR A 68 -9.95 2.45 2.71
CA THR A 68 -10.77 2.92 3.82
C THR A 68 -10.24 2.46 5.16
N TRP A 69 -10.51 3.25 6.19
CA TRP A 69 -10.28 2.86 7.58
C TRP A 69 -11.38 1.89 7.98
N GLY A 70 -11.02 0.62 8.08
CA GLY A 70 -12.00 -0.47 8.24
C GLY A 70 -12.38 -1.07 6.89
N GLY A 71 -13.18 -2.11 6.89
CA GLY A 71 -13.50 -2.90 5.71
C GLY A 71 -12.48 -4.00 5.46
N SER A 72 -12.79 -4.90 4.51
CA SER A 72 -12.00 -6.11 4.34
C SER A 72 -10.55 -5.89 3.92
N PRO A 73 -10.21 -4.97 3.00
CA PRO A 73 -8.81 -4.72 2.68
C PRO A 73 -7.99 -4.25 3.88
N PHE A 74 -8.57 -3.36 4.69
CA PHE A 74 -7.93 -2.89 5.93
C PHE A 74 -7.81 -4.01 6.96
N ASN A 75 -8.90 -4.75 7.19
CA ASN A 75 -8.94 -5.80 8.21
C ASN A 75 -7.96 -6.93 7.89
N ALA A 76 -7.89 -7.36 6.63
CA ALA A 76 -6.96 -8.39 6.20
C ALA A 76 -5.50 -7.94 6.37
N ALA A 77 -5.18 -6.74 5.95
CA ALA A 77 -3.82 -6.19 6.11
C ALA A 77 -3.46 -6.06 7.59
N SER A 78 -4.41 -5.61 8.42
CA SER A 78 -4.19 -5.45 9.86
C SER A 78 -3.84 -6.77 10.55
N ARG A 79 -4.44 -7.88 10.10
CA ARG A 79 -4.10 -9.20 10.63
C ARG A 79 -2.68 -9.62 10.25
N ILE A 80 -2.23 -9.24 9.06
CA ILE A 80 -0.89 -9.59 8.58
C ILE A 80 0.18 -8.83 9.35
N VAL A 81 -0.04 -7.55 9.67
CA VAL A 81 1.00 -6.71 10.26
C VAL A 81 1.18 -6.92 11.76
N VAL A 82 0.25 -7.61 12.44
CA VAL A 82 0.33 -7.86 13.88
C VAL A 82 1.66 -8.53 14.22
N ASP A 83 2.35 -7.96 15.22
CA ASP A 83 3.63 -8.46 15.74
C ASP A 83 4.78 -8.54 14.71
N LYS A 84 4.64 -7.85 13.57
CA LYS A 84 5.71 -7.79 12.57
C LYS A 84 6.35 -6.41 12.58
N PRO A 85 7.65 -6.32 12.93
CA PRO A 85 8.36 -5.04 12.87
C PRO A 85 8.43 -4.57 11.41
N HIS A 86 8.29 -3.27 11.20
CA HIS A 86 8.35 -2.64 9.88
C HIS A 86 7.27 -3.16 8.92
N TYR A 87 6.08 -3.45 9.45
CA TYR A 87 4.88 -3.69 8.68
C TYR A 87 3.81 -2.73 9.19
N GLU A 88 3.17 -2.00 8.30
CA GLU A 88 2.16 -1.01 8.70
C GLU A 88 1.05 -0.90 7.66
N VAL A 89 -0.13 -0.46 8.10
CA VAL A 89 -1.28 -0.22 7.24
C VAL A 89 -1.63 1.27 7.31
N VAL A 90 -1.71 1.92 6.17
CA VAL A 90 -2.17 3.31 6.05
C VAL A 90 -3.45 3.31 5.23
N ALA A 91 -4.53 3.85 5.79
CA ALA A 91 -5.82 3.95 5.12
C ALA A 91 -6.03 5.32 4.49
N GLY A 92 -6.87 5.38 3.47
CA GLY A 92 -7.16 6.62 2.76
C GLY A 92 -6.27 6.86 1.56
N VAL A 93 -5.80 5.79 0.91
CA VAL A 93 -4.90 5.92 -0.23
C VAL A 93 -5.50 6.82 -1.31
N ASN A 94 -4.69 7.74 -1.78
CA ASN A 94 -5.02 8.63 -2.89
C ASN A 94 -3.76 8.83 -3.75
N ILE A 95 -3.91 9.44 -4.90
CA ILE A 95 -2.80 9.61 -5.84
C ILE A 95 -1.66 10.45 -5.23
N PRO A 96 -1.91 11.58 -4.56
CA PRO A 96 -0.82 12.32 -3.91
C PRO A 96 -0.03 11.47 -2.91
N MET A 97 -0.71 10.70 -2.07
CA MET A 97 -0.05 9.79 -1.14
C MET A 97 0.85 8.80 -1.88
N LEU A 98 0.30 8.16 -2.91
CA LEU A 98 1.01 7.11 -3.63
C LEU A 98 2.24 7.66 -4.36
N VAL A 99 2.08 8.79 -5.04
CA VAL A 99 3.18 9.43 -5.78
C VAL A 99 4.30 9.85 -4.83
N GLU A 100 3.97 10.55 -3.76
CA GLU A 100 4.98 11.04 -2.81
C GLU A 100 5.67 9.91 -2.06
N THR A 101 4.93 8.87 -1.68
CA THR A 101 5.48 7.72 -0.97
C THR A 101 6.44 6.94 -1.88
N LEU A 102 6.07 6.71 -3.13
CA LEU A 102 6.92 6.01 -4.09
C LEU A 102 8.21 6.81 -4.37
N MET A 103 8.12 8.12 -4.51
CA MET A 103 9.31 8.96 -4.70
C MET A 103 10.22 8.93 -3.47
N ALA A 104 9.63 9.09 -2.29
CA ALA A 104 10.39 9.18 -1.05
C ALA A 104 11.18 7.91 -0.74
N ARG A 105 10.65 6.74 -1.09
CA ARG A 105 11.34 5.48 -0.77
C ARG A 105 12.67 5.31 -1.52
N ASP A 106 12.88 6.04 -2.61
CA ASP A 106 14.12 5.98 -3.38
C ASP A 106 15.31 6.60 -2.61
N ASP A 107 15.04 7.42 -1.62
CA ASP A 107 16.05 8.05 -0.76
C ASP A 107 16.42 7.20 0.46
N ASP A 108 16.00 5.95 0.49
CA ASP A 108 16.26 4.98 1.56
C ASP A 108 15.89 5.51 2.95
N PRO A 109 14.64 5.97 3.15
CA PRO A 109 14.20 6.51 4.44
C PRO A 109 14.08 5.42 5.50
N ALA A 110 14.08 5.82 6.78
CA ALA A 110 13.68 4.93 7.86
C ALA A 110 12.20 4.52 7.65
N PHE A 111 11.85 3.32 8.09
CA PHE A 111 10.49 2.81 7.88
C PHE A 111 9.42 3.75 8.45
N ASP A 112 9.58 4.20 9.69
CA ASP A 112 8.61 5.10 10.34
C ASP A 112 8.50 6.45 9.63
N GLU A 113 9.58 6.91 9.04
CA GLU A 113 9.60 8.13 8.25
C GLU A 113 8.76 7.98 7.00
N LEU A 114 8.87 6.85 6.30
CA LEU A 114 8.07 6.60 5.10
C LEU A 114 6.57 6.52 5.44
N VAL A 115 6.22 5.89 6.55
CA VAL A 115 4.83 5.83 7.02
C VAL A 115 4.29 7.24 7.28
N ALA A 116 5.07 8.08 7.95
CA ALA A 116 4.68 9.47 8.21
C ALA A 116 4.49 10.27 6.92
N ILE A 117 5.37 10.08 5.95
CA ILE A 117 5.24 10.73 4.63
C ILE A 117 3.94 10.30 3.96
N ALA A 118 3.60 9.03 3.99
CA ALA A 118 2.36 8.55 3.39
C ALA A 118 1.13 9.25 4.02
N VAL A 119 1.07 9.31 5.35
CA VAL A 119 -0.06 9.93 6.05
C VAL A 119 -0.14 11.43 5.74
N GLU A 120 0.98 12.13 5.84
CA GLU A 120 1.02 13.59 5.65
C GLU A 120 0.70 14.00 4.22
N THR A 121 1.31 13.35 3.24
CA THR A 121 1.11 13.70 1.83
C THR A 121 -0.30 13.33 1.35
N GLY A 122 -0.86 12.24 1.88
CA GLY A 122 -2.25 11.90 1.62
C GLY A 122 -3.22 12.96 2.11
N ARG A 123 -3.00 13.45 3.34
CA ARG A 123 -3.82 14.53 3.92
C ARG A 123 -3.67 15.83 3.14
N GLU A 124 -2.45 16.21 2.83
CA GLU A 124 -2.16 17.45 2.12
C GLU A 124 -2.62 17.43 0.66
N GLY A 125 -2.86 16.26 0.11
CA GLY A 125 -3.33 16.11 -1.26
C GLY A 125 -4.77 16.58 -1.48
N VAL A 126 -5.52 16.84 -0.43
CA VAL A 126 -6.90 17.36 -0.50
C VAL A 126 -6.84 18.86 -0.31
N LYS A 127 -7.11 19.61 -1.36
CA LYS A 127 -6.98 21.09 -1.37
C LYS A 127 -8.14 21.72 -2.12
N ALA A 128 -8.43 22.94 -1.75
CA ALA A 128 -9.38 23.78 -2.50
C ALA A 128 -8.71 25.07 -2.95
#